data_0bbb522b87ffdd4028a4cc687cd82cec
#
_entry.id   0bbb522b87ffdd4028a4cc687cd82cec
#
_cell.length_a   1.000
_cell.length_b   1.000
_cell.length_c   1.000
_cell.angle_alpha   90.00
_cell.angle_beta   90.00
_cell.angle_gamma   90.00
#
_symmetry.space_group_name_H-M   'P 1'
#
loop_
_entity.id
_entity.type
_entity.pdbx_description
1 polymer ?
#
loop_
_entity_poly.entity_id
_entity_poly.type
_entity_poly.pdbx_seq_one_letter_code
_entity_poly.pdbx_strand_id
1 'polypeptide(L)'
;MTTTVTKTDSPSAAVERALAMLEAVAQASAGLSNAEISRKLNIPKSSASYILRTLETQGYLTRDSESGKYRVGLKILSLSRGALGGLDVRGVALPIMRHLTQQTGLTCHLAVLDGPDAVYIEKVEPEGFIRMDTWVGRRMRVHATSVGKAIVAHIPQERLEQIVRKAGMEKRTPRTITTLPRLLKELEKVRSQGYAVDDEENNLGARCVAAPVFDEHGSIEASVGLSGTTQQVSPQTMPRILEALRDAARHISMGMGYRAPQRRGGSA
;
A
#
# COMPACT_ATOMS: atom_id res chain seq x y z
N MET A 1 -10.42 9.38 8.96
CA MET A 1 -10.62 10.80 8.53
C MET A 1 -11.93 10.91 7.82
N THR A 2 -12.82 11.77 8.30
CA THR A 2 -14.14 12.01 7.70
C THR A 2 -13.93 13.01 6.55
N THR A 3 -14.05 12.55 5.32
CA THR A 3 -13.99 13.42 4.15
C THR A 3 -15.29 14.22 4.08
N THR A 4 -15.27 15.46 4.56
CA THR A 4 -16.39 16.39 4.44
C THR A 4 -16.43 16.88 3.01
N VAL A 5 -17.43 16.46 2.23
CA VAL A 5 -17.70 16.98 0.89
C VAL A 5 -18.27 18.38 1.05
N THR A 6 -17.46 19.40 0.80
CA THR A 6 -17.90 20.79 0.75
C THR A 6 -18.89 20.99 -0.40
N LYS A 7 -19.91 21.80 -0.14
CA LYS A 7 -20.96 22.19 -1.08
C LYS A 7 -20.35 23.09 -2.18
N THR A 8 -19.88 22.49 -3.25
CA THR A 8 -19.52 23.22 -4.48
C THR A 8 -20.38 22.66 -5.60
N ASP A 9 -21.12 23.52 -6.30
CA ASP A 9 -21.82 23.22 -7.55
C ASP A 9 -20.78 23.02 -8.67
N SER A 10 -19.90 22.01 -8.51
CA SER A 10 -18.98 21.55 -9.52
C SER A 10 -19.74 20.69 -10.52
N PRO A 11 -19.49 20.79 -11.84
CA PRO A 11 -20.05 19.86 -12.84
C PRO A 11 -19.73 18.39 -12.54
N SER A 12 -18.75 18.12 -11.69
CA SER A 12 -18.31 16.79 -11.23
C SER A 12 -18.96 16.34 -9.92
N ALA A 13 -19.78 17.15 -9.25
CA ALA A 13 -20.33 16.83 -7.91
C ALA A 13 -21.05 15.47 -7.83
N ALA A 14 -21.74 15.04 -8.90
CA ALA A 14 -22.38 13.73 -8.96
C ALA A 14 -21.34 12.60 -9.01
N VAL A 15 -20.24 12.79 -9.75
CA VAL A 15 -19.12 11.83 -9.87
C VAL A 15 -18.38 11.72 -8.54
N GLU A 16 -18.07 12.84 -7.91
CA GLU A 16 -17.40 12.87 -6.59
C GLU A 16 -18.25 12.13 -5.53
N ARG A 17 -19.57 12.37 -5.52
CA ARG A 17 -20.50 11.66 -4.64
C ARG A 17 -20.56 10.16 -4.94
N ALA A 18 -20.56 9.76 -6.21
CA ALA A 18 -20.56 8.36 -6.62
C ALA A 18 -19.30 7.63 -6.13
N LEU A 19 -18.12 8.23 -6.31
CA LEU A 19 -16.85 7.70 -5.83
C LEU A 19 -16.82 7.60 -4.31
N ALA A 20 -17.23 8.64 -3.59
CA ALA A 20 -17.32 8.62 -2.13
C ALA A 20 -18.28 7.54 -1.61
N MET A 21 -19.40 7.27 -2.30
CA MET A 21 -20.32 6.18 -1.97
C MET A 21 -19.67 4.81 -2.16
N LEU A 22 -18.97 4.58 -3.27
CA LEU A 22 -18.23 3.34 -3.52
C LEU A 22 -17.19 3.08 -2.42
N GLU A 23 -16.39 4.09 -2.07
CA GLU A 23 -15.39 4.00 -1.00
C GLU A 23 -16.02 3.70 0.36
N ALA A 24 -17.13 4.40 0.70
CA ALA A 24 -17.83 4.20 1.96
C ALA A 24 -18.40 2.77 2.09
N VAL A 25 -18.95 2.22 1.00
CA VAL A 25 -19.48 0.85 0.97
C VAL A 25 -18.35 -0.17 1.02
N ALA A 26 -17.23 0.09 0.33
CA ALA A 26 -16.07 -0.80 0.33
C ALA A 26 -15.43 -0.97 1.73
N GLN A 27 -15.50 0.07 2.57
CA GLN A 27 -15.00 0.03 3.95
C GLN A 27 -15.94 -0.68 4.94
N ALA A 28 -17.17 -0.99 4.53
CA ALA A 28 -18.19 -1.56 5.42
C ALA A 28 -18.42 -3.04 5.10
N SER A 29 -17.81 -3.94 5.85
CA SER A 29 -17.91 -5.40 5.65
C SER A 29 -19.36 -5.92 5.65
N ALA A 30 -20.24 -5.33 6.46
CA ALA A 30 -21.66 -5.67 6.54
C ALA A 30 -22.53 -4.99 5.46
N GLY A 31 -21.93 -4.16 4.58
CA GLY A 31 -22.65 -3.30 3.65
C GLY A 31 -23.32 -2.11 4.37
N LEU A 32 -23.83 -1.15 3.59
CA LEU A 32 -24.51 0.06 4.07
C LEU A 32 -25.86 0.26 3.39
N SER A 33 -26.87 0.66 4.17
CA SER A 33 -28.15 1.13 3.64
C SER A 33 -28.03 2.54 3.06
N ASN A 34 -29.00 2.95 2.21
CA ASN A 34 -29.06 4.33 1.70
C ASN A 34 -29.07 5.36 2.84
N ALA A 35 -29.79 5.08 3.94
CA ALA A 35 -29.86 5.99 5.08
C ALA A 35 -28.49 6.16 5.79
N GLU A 36 -27.74 5.08 5.94
CA GLU A 36 -26.38 5.11 6.53
C GLU A 36 -25.39 5.86 5.63
N ILE A 37 -25.44 5.61 4.31
CA ILE A 37 -24.60 6.31 3.31
C ILE A 37 -24.91 7.81 3.31
N SER A 38 -26.20 8.17 3.24
CA SER A 38 -26.65 9.57 3.25
C SER A 38 -26.17 10.33 4.48
N ARG A 39 -26.26 9.71 5.65
CA ARG A 39 -25.78 10.28 6.93
C ARG A 39 -24.26 10.41 6.97
N LYS A 40 -23.56 9.34 6.58
CA LYS A 40 -22.09 9.28 6.61
C LYS A 40 -21.44 10.33 5.69
N LEU A 41 -22.05 10.56 4.51
CA LEU A 41 -21.51 11.46 3.49
C LEU A 41 -22.20 12.84 3.47
N ASN A 42 -23.18 13.07 4.34
CA ASN A 42 -23.99 14.29 4.36
C ASN A 42 -24.65 14.62 3.01
N ILE A 43 -25.23 13.60 2.36
CA ILE A 43 -25.88 13.70 1.05
C ILE A 43 -27.39 13.47 1.24
N PRO A 44 -28.28 14.28 0.62
CA PRO A 44 -29.72 14.05 0.68
C PRO A 44 -30.09 12.63 0.18
N LYS A 45 -31.01 11.94 0.88
CA LYS A 45 -31.42 10.56 0.57
C LYS A 45 -31.90 10.37 -0.87
N SER A 46 -32.61 11.38 -1.44
CA SER A 46 -33.06 11.34 -2.83
C SER A 46 -31.89 11.32 -3.82
N SER A 47 -30.91 12.19 -3.62
CA SER A 47 -29.69 12.23 -4.45
C SER A 47 -28.88 10.96 -4.31
N ALA A 48 -28.70 10.47 -3.07
CA ALA A 48 -28.01 9.21 -2.81
C ALA A 48 -28.72 8.03 -3.49
N SER A 49 -30.06 7.96 -3.41
CA SER A 49 -30.85 6.89 -4.04
C SER A 49 -30.65 6.83 -5.57
N TYR A 50 -30.60 7.99 -6.22
CA TYR A 50 -30.38 8.06 -7.67
C TYR A 50 -28.98 7.52 -8.05
N ILE A 51 -27.94 8.00 -7.37
CA ILE A 51 -26.56 7.58 -7.61
C ILE A 51 -26.38 6.08 -7.31
N LEU A 52 -26.89 5.60 -6.17
CA LEU A 52 -26.81 4.18 -5.77
C LEU A 52 -27.47 3.27 -6.79
N ARG A 53 -28.64 3.66 -7.32
CA ARG A 53 -29.33 2.89 -8.37
C ARG A 53 -28.47 2.83 -9.65
N THR A 54 -27.84 3.93 -10.04
CA THR A 54 -26.94 3.96 -11.20
C THR A 54 -25.75 3.04 -11.01
N LEU A 55 -25.09 3.08 -9.83
CA LEU A 55 -23.96 2.23 -9.51
C LEU A 55 -24.37 0.74 -9.46
N GLU A 56 -25.56 0.43 -8.95
CA GLU A 56 -26.13 -0.91 -8.93
C GLU A 56 -26.43 -1.41 -10.35
N THR A 57 -27.13 -0.63 -11.17
CA THR A 57 -27.46 -0.98 -12.57
C THR A 57 -26.17 -1.20 -13.40
N GLN A 58 -25.11 -0.45 -13.11
CA GLN A 58 -23.82 -0.60 -13.77
C GLN A 58 -22.97 -1.73 -13.18
N GLY A 59 -23.41 -2.42 -12.11
CA GLY A 59 -22.73 -3.54 -11.47
C GLY A 59 -21.55 -3.15 -10.55
N TYR A 60 -21.38 -1.87 -10.25
CA TYR A 60 -20.37 -1.40 -9.28
C TYR A 60 -20.80 -1.66 -7.83
N LEU A 61 -22.10 -1.67 -7.57
CA LEU A 61 -22.70 -2.09 -6.31
C LEU A 61 -23.68 -3.22 -6.57
N THR A 62 -23.92 -4.01 -5.53
CA THR A 62 -25.05 -4.95 -5.46
C THR A 62 -25.88 -4.60 -4.25
N ARG A 63 -27.18 -4.78 -4.34
CA ARG A 63 -28.10 -4.57 -3.22
C ARG A 63 -28.60 -5.91 -2.71
N ASP A 64 -28.44 -6.14 -1.43
CA ASP A 64 -28.98 -7.30 -0.75
C ASP A 64 -30.49 -7.17 -0.64
N SER A 65 -31.25 -8.19 -1.09
CA SER A 65 -32.72 -8.15 -1.17
C SER A 65 -33.41 -8.17 0.17
N GLU A 66 -32.79 -8.76 1.20
CA GLU A 66 -33.40 -8.87 2.53
C GLU A 66 -33.12 -7.65 3.38
N SER A 67 -31.85 -7.26 3.48
CA SER A 67 -31.42 -6.13 4.33
C SER A 67 -31.54 -4.77 3.64
N GLY A 68 -31.67 -4.74 2.31
CA GLY A 68 -31.65 -3.53 1.51
C GLY A 68 -30.31 -2.79 1.49
N LYS A 69 -29.23 -3.43 2.01
CA LYS A 69 -27.90 -2.85 2.08
C LYS A 69 -27.13 -3.02 0.78
N TYR A 70 -26.31 -2.03 0.47
CA TYR A 70 -25.41 -2.05 -0.68
C TYR A 70 -24.06 -2.65 -0.29
N ARG A 71 -23.52 -3.48 -1.19
CA ARG A 71 -22.17 -4.05 -1.12
C ARG A 71 -21.43 -3.77 -2.43
N VAL A 72 -20.11 -3.89 -2.43
CA VAL A 72 -19.32 -3.73 -3.66
C VAL A 72 -19.67 -4.83 -4.66
N GLY A 73 -19.95 -4.44 -5.90
CA GLY A 73 -20.27 -5.34 -7.00
C GLY A 73 -19.02 -5.90 -7.67
N LEU A 74 -19.14 -7.06 -8.32
CA LEU A 74 -18.02 -7.78 -8.95
C LEU A 74 -17.39 -7.03 -10.13
N LYS A 75 -18.05 -6.02 -10.69
CA LYS A 75 -17.47 -5.19 -11.76
C LYS A 75 -16.18 -4.50 -11.35
N ILE A 76 -15.98 -4.23 -10.06
CA ILE A 76 -14.72 -3.67 -9.52
C ILE A 76 -13.54 -4.60 -9.80
N LEU A 77 -13.74 -5.94 -9.79
CA LEU A 77 -12.66 -6.90 -10.11
C LEU A 77 -12.19 -6.78 -11.56
N SER A 78 -13.09 -6.45 -12.50
CA SER A 78 -12.70 -6.23 -13.89
C SER A 78 -11.85 -4.97 -14.06
N LEU A 79 -12.15 -3.91 -13.29
CA LEU A 79 -11.36 -2.69 -13.29
C LEU A 79 -10.01 -2.88 -12.61
N SER A 80 -9.98 -3.59 -11.48
CA SER A 80 -8.73 -3.88 -10.78
C SER A 80 -7.78 -4.72 -11.63
N ARG A 81 -8.31 -5.66 -12.44
CA ARG A 81 -7.50 -6.42 -13.40
C ARG A 81 -6.81 -5.51 -14.42
N GLY A 82 -7.52 -4.50 -14.95
CA GLY A 82 -6.93 -3.52 -15.87
C GLY A 82 -5.84 -2.68 -15.21
N ALA A 83 -6.06 -2.26 -13.97
CA ALA A 83 -5.08 -1.50 -13.20
C ALA A 83 -3.84 -2.32 -12.84
N LEU A 84 -4.03 -3.61 -12.47
CA LEU A 84 -2.94 -4.51 -12.09
C LEU A 84 -2.23 -5.15 -13.31
N GLY A 85 -2.91 -5.26 -14.45
CA GLY A 85 -2.37 -5.91 -15.65
C GLY A 85 -1.25 -5.13 -16.35
N GLY A 86 -1.10 -3.85 -16.05
CA GLY A 86 0.02 -3.01 -16.50
C GLY A 86 1.25 -3.01 -15.57
N LEU A 87 1.21 -3.83 -14.50
CA LEU A 87 2.29 -3.92 -13.52
C LEU A 87 3.04 -5.26 -13.69
N ASP A 88 3.98 -5.31 -14.63
CA ASP A 88 4.80 -6.51 -14.89
C ASP A 88 5.52 -7.01 -13.63
N VAL A 89 5.89 -6.10 -12.73
CA VAL A 89 6.54 -6.42 -11.45
C VAL A 89 5.74 -7.38 -10.58
N ARG A 90 4.39 -7.35 -10.63
CA ARG A 90 3.53 -8.25 -9.86
C ARG A 90 3.68 -9.70 -10.30
N GLY A 91 3.68 -9.95 -11.62
CA GLY A 91 3.85 -11.29 -12.19
C GLY A 91 5.20 -11.89 -11.86
N VAL A 92 6.26 -11.09 -11.95
CA VAL A 92 7.63 -11.48 -11.59
C VAL A 92 7.77 -11.74 -10.09
N ALA A 93 7.20 -10.87 -9.25
CA ALA A 93 7.38 -10.93 -7.81
C ALA A 93 6.62 -12.08 -7.13
N LEU A 94 5.41 -12.44 -7.60
CA LEU A 94 4.53 -13.37 -6.90
C LEU A 94 5.16 -14.74 -6.55
N PRO A 95 5.84 -15.45 -7.48
CA PRO A 95 6.51 -16.72 -7.14
C PRO A 95 7.64 -16.53 -6.11
N ILE A 96 8.39 -15.44 -6.19
CA ILE A 96 9.47 -15.11 -5.27
C ILE A 96 8.92 -14.77 -3.88
N MET A 97 7.83 -14.02 -3.81
CA MET A 97 7.14 -13.68 -2.56
C MET A 97 6.60 -14.92 -1.85
N ARG A 98 6.05 -15.89 -2.59
CA ARG A 98 5.59 -17.18 -2.02
C ARG A 98 6.75 -17.93 -1.36
N HIS A 99 7.87 -18.02 -2.06
CA HIS A 99 9.08 -18.65 -1.51
C HIS A 99 9.58 -17.90 -0.27
N LEU A 100 9.66 -16.58 -0.32
CA LEU A 100 10.08 -15.73 0.81
C LEU A 100 9.16 -15.90 2.03
N THR A 101 7.84 -15.96 1.82
CA THR A 101 6.86 -16.22 2.90
C THR A 101 7.04 -17.62 3.51
N GLN A 102 7.25 -18.66 2.69
CA GLN A 102 7.51 -20.02 3.18
C GLN A 102 8.81 -20.10 4.00
N GLN A 103 9.87 -19.40 3.54
CA GLN A 103 11.18 -19.39 4.19
C GLN A 103 11.17 -18.66 5.55
N THR A 104 10.38 -17.58 5.66
CA THR A 104 10.42 -16.66 6.82
C THR A 104 9.25 -16.86 7.78
N GLY A 105 8.13 -17.43 7.33
CA GLY A 105 6.89 -17.48 8.10
C GLY A 105 6.23 -16.11 8.33
N LEU A 106 6.59 -15.10 7.53
CA LEU A 106 6.10 -13.72 7.65
C LEU A 106 5.18 -13.37 6.49
N THR A 107 4.26 -12.42 6.72
CA THR A 107 3.45 -11.85 5.64
C THR A 107 4.33 -11.01 4.71
N CYS A 108 4.29 -11.33 3.42
CA CYS A 108 5.03 -10.62 2.38
C CYS A 108 4.09 -9.66 1.62
N HIS A 109 4.57 -8.45 1.36
CA HIS A 109 3.86 -7.43 0.60
C HIS A 109 4.71 -6.92 -0.56
N LEU A 110 4.07 -6.62 -1.70
CA LEU A 110 4.66 -5.84 -2.79
C LEU A 110 3.93 -4.50 -2.84
N ALA A 111 4.67 -3.41 -2.85
CA ALA A 111 4.12 -2.07 -2.89
C ALA A 111 4.75 -1.22 -4.00
N VAL A 112 3.95 -0.35 -4.59
CA VAL A 112 4.36 0.68 -5.55
C VAL A 112 4.01 2.06 -5.01
N LEU A 113 4.66 3.10 -5.54
CA LEU A 113 4.32 4.48 -5.20
C LEU A 113 3.17 4.97 -6.09
N ASP A 114 2.06 5.33 -5.48
CA ASP A 114 0.94 5.97 -6.18
C ASP A 114 0.55 7.27 -5.48
N GLY A 115 0.81 8.38 -6.16
CA GLY A 115 0.68 9.71 -5.57
C GLY A 115 1.55 9.87 -4.32
N PRO A 116 0.97 10.19 -3.14
CA PRO A 116 1.73 10.38 -1.90
C PRO A 116 1.89 9.11 -1.06
N ASP A 117 1.34 7.98 -1.47
CA ASP A 117 1.26 6.76 -0.68
C ASP A 117 1.98 5.60 -1.36
N ALA A 118 2.47 4.67 -0.56
CA ALA A 118 2.80 3.34 -1.01
C ALA A 118 1.53 2.48 -1.01
N VAL A 119 1.24 1.81 -2.14
CA VAL A 119 0.03 1.00 -2.31
C VAL A 119 0.42 -0.46 -2.46
N TYR A 120 -0.19 -1.33 -1.65
CA TYR A 120 0.01 -2.77 -1.80
C TYR A 120 -0.66 -3.27 -3.08
N ILE A 121 0.12 -3.85 -3.98
CA ILE A 121 -0.35 -4.46 -5.23
C ILE A 121 -0.37 -5.99 -5.18
N GLU A 122 0.33 -6.59 -4.20
CA GLU A 122 0.27 -8.02 -3.91
C GLU A 122 0.53 -8.30 -2.44
N LYS A 123 -0.05 -9.40 -1.93
CA LYS A 123 0.12 -9.89 -0.56
C LYS A 123 0.18 -11.41 -0.56
N VAL A 124 1.15 -11.98 0.15
CA VAL A 124 1.24 -13.41 0.42
C VAL A 124 1.29 -13.62 1.92
N GLU A 125 0.37 -14.43 2.45
CA GLU A 125 0.28 -14.74 3.88
C GLU A 125 0.85 -16.13 4.17
N PRO A 126 1.56 -16.30 5.29
CA PRO A 126 1.93 -17.62 5.77
C PRO A 126 0.70 -18.37 6.29
N GLU A 127 0.78 -19.68 6.34
CA GLU A 127 -0.17 -20.48 7.10
C GLU A 127 0.01 -20.19 8.60
N GLY A 128 -1.10 -20.01 9.34
CA GLY A 128 -1.06 -19.76 10.77
C GLY A 128 -2.13 -18.82 11.28
N PHE A 129 -2.08 -18.55 12.60
CA PHE A 129 -3.08 -17.74 13.30
C PHE A 129 -2.76 -16.23 13.31
N ILE A 130 -1.49 -15.84 13.14
CA ILE A 130 -1.09 -14.44 13.14
C ILE A 130 -1.24 -13.90 11.71
N ARG A 131 -2.19 -13.00 11.52
CA ARG A 131 -2.43 -12.34 10.24
C ARG A 131 -2.25 -10.84 10.36
N MET A 132 -1.62 -10.25 9.36
CA MET A 132 -1.54 -8.79 9.25
C MET A 132 -2.83 -8.26 8.64
N ASP A 133 -3.46 -7.30 9.32
CA ASP A 133 -4.66 -6.61 8.80
C ASP A 133 -4.29 -5.68 7.65
N THR A 134 -4.00 -6.29 6.50
CA THR A 134 -3.61 -5.61 5.26
C THR A 134 -4.27 -6.30 4.07
N TRP A 135 -4.44 -5.56 2.97
CA TRP A 135 -5.04 -6.05 1.72
C TRP A 135 -4.45 -5.36 0.51
N VAL A 136 -4.59 -5.96 -0.66
CA VAL A 136 -4.23 -5.35 -1.95
C VAL A 136 -5.09 -4.11 -2.17
N GLY A 137 -4.46 -2.99 -2.56
CA GLY A 137 -5.09 -1.67 -2.67
C GLY A 137 -4.98 -0.82 -1.39
N ARG A 138 -4.50 -1.36 -0.26
CA ARG A 138 -4.29 -0.56 0.95
C ARG A 138 -3.19 0.47 0.72
N ARG A 139 -3.52 1.72 1.08
CA ARG A 139 -2.61 2.88 0.98
C ARG A 139 -1.86 3.08 2.30
N MET A 140 -0.56 3.19 2.20
CA MET A 140 0.34 3.26 3.35
C MET A 140 1.18 4.54 3.29
N ARG A 141 1.27 5.26 4.41
CA ARG A 141 2.08 6.47 4.51
C ARG A 141 3.56 6.16 4.33
N VAL A 142 4.21 6.86 3.39
CA VAL A 142 5.60 6.58 3.02
C VAL A 142 6.61 6.82 4.15
N HIS A 143 6.33 7.76 5.07
CA HIS A 143 7.25 8.11 6.16
C HIS A 143 7.23 7.13 7.34
N ALA A 144 6.13 6.35 7.51
CA ALA A 144 5.89 5.53 8.68
C ALA A 144 5.97 4.02 8.39
N THR A 145 6.23 3.61 7.15
CA THR A 145 6.24 2.20 6.75
C THR A 145 7.55 1.81 6.08
N SER A 146 7.98 0.56 6.29
CA SER A 146 9.20 0.05 5.65
C SER A 146 9.10 0.08 4.13
N VAL A 147 7.97 -0.37 3.55
CA VAL A 147 7.74 -0.35 2.09
C VAL A 147 7.77 1.07 1.53
N GLY A 148 7.14 2.03 2.22
CA GLY A 148 7.16 3.43 1.82
C GLY A 148 8.57 4.01 1.85
N LYS A 149 9.28 3.85 2.97
CA LYS A 149 10.69 4.32 3.10
C LYS A 149 11.61 3.68 2.08
N ALA A 150 11.45 2.38 1.78
CA ALA A 150 12.27 1.69 0.77
C ALA A 150 12.07 2.30 -0.64
N ILE A 151 10.84 2.69 -1.00
CA ILE A 151 10.58 3.34 -2.29
C ILE A 151 11.11 4.78 -2.29
N VAL A 152 10.71 5.59 -1.31
CA VAL A 152 11.03 7.03 -1.36
C VAL A 152 12.50 7.34 -1.08
N ALA A 153 13.28 6.37 -0.61
CA ALA A 153 14.73 6.49 -0.52
C ALA A 153 15.41 6.65 -1.90
N HIS A 154 14.74 6.23 -2.98
CA HIS A 154 15.30 6.17 -4.32
C HIS A 154 14.59 7.09 -5.33
N ILE A 155 13.73 8.01 -4.87
CA ILE A 155 13.15 9.06 -5.72
C ILE A 155 13.91 10.39 -5.52
N PRO A 156 13.80 11.36 -6.46
CA PRO A 156 14.35 12.70 -6.28
C PRO A 156 13.84 13.38 -5.01
N GLN A 157 14.70 14.14 -4.34
CA GLN A 157 14.34 14.80 -3.07
C GLN A 157 13.18 15.78 -3.25
N GLU A 158 13.13 16.52 -4.34
CA GLU A 158 12.06 17.47 -4.63
C GLU A 158 10.69 16.77 -4.71
N ARG A 159 10.65 15.55 -5.27
CA ARG A 159 9.44 14.73 -5.32
C ARG A 159 9.03 14.26 -3.93
N LEU A 160 9.99 13.84 -3.10
CA LEU A 160 9.73 13.47 -1.71
C LEU A 160 9.14 14.64 -0.92
N GLU A 161 9.71 15.84 -1.07
CA GLU A 161 9.23 17.05 -0.39
C GLU A 161 7.79 17.41 -0.80
N GLN A 162 7.45 17.26 -2.08
CA GLN A 162 6.09 17.45 -2.58
C GLN A 162 5.13 16.42 -1.96
N ILE A 163 5.53 15.15 -1.87
CA ILE A 163 4.76 14.08 -1.23
C ILE A 163 4.48 14.42 0.22
N VAL A 164 5.52 14.75 0.99
CA VAL A 164 5.41 15.08 2.43
C VAL A 164 4.55 16.34 2.64
N ARG A 165 4.71 17.35 1.79
CA ARG A 165 3.90 18.59 1.88
C ARG A 165 2.42 18.31 1.64
N LYS A 166 2.09 17.43 0.67
CA LYS A 166 0.70 17.09 0.30
C LYS A 166 0.04 16.15 1.31
N ALA A 167 0.76 15.14 1.76
CA ALA A 167 0.22 14.07 2.61
C ALA A 167 0.35 14.35 4.11
N GLY A 168 1.29 15.22 4.49
CA GLY A 168 1.72 15.39 5.87
C GLY A 168 2.52 14.19 6.39
N MET A 169 2.96 14.31 7.63
CA MET A 169 3.68 13.26 8.36
C MET A 169 2.96 12.99 9.70
N GLU A 170 1.78 12.38 9.60
CA GLU A 170 0.92 12.09 10.75
C GLU A 170 1.63 11.16 11.74
N LYS A 171 1.56 11.51 13.02
CA LYS A 171 2.07 10.68 14.10
C LYS A 171 1.10 9.52 14.37
N ARG A 172 1.53 8.30 14.17
CA ARG A 172 0.74 7.09 14.39
C ARG A 172 1.09 6.41 15.72
N THR A 173 2.36 6.48 16.09
CA THR A 173 2.90 5.95 17.35
C THR A 173 3.91 6.94 17.94
N PRO A 174 4.38 6.74 19.17
CA PRO A 174 5.49 7.53 19.71
C PRO A 174 6.79 7.42 18.90
N ARG A 175 6.96 6.36 18.09
CA ARG A 175 8.18 6.11 17.30
C ARG A 175 8.12 6.68 15.88
N THR A 176 6.94 7.11 15.41
CA THR A 176 6.77 7.64 14.04
C THR A 176 7.71 8.81 13.78
N ILE A 177 8.38 8.78 12.62
CA ILE A 177 9.14 9.91 12.10
C ILE A 177 8.15 10.97 11.62
N THR A 178 8.18 12.17 12.22
CA THR A 178 7.21 13.25 11.95
C THR A 178 7.83 14.51 11.38
N THR A 179 9.13 14.52 11.08
CA THR A 179 9.82 15.69 10.51
C THR A 179 10.67 15.30 9.31
N LEU A 180 10.66 16.14 8.28
CA LEU A 180 11.41 15.92 7.05
C LEU A 180 12.92 15.70 7.28
N PRO A 181 13.63 16.48 8.10
CA PRO A 181 15.05 16.25 8.34
C PRO A 181 15.36 14.87 8.94
N ARG A 182 14.51 14.38 9.86
CA ARG A 182 14.66 13.01 10.41
C ARG A 182 14.38 11.95 9.35
N LEU A 183 13.37 12.19 8.50
CA LEU A 183 13.07 11.27 7.39
C LEU A 183 14.26 11.21 6.41
N LEU A 184 14.81 12.34 5.97
CA LEU A 184 15.95 12.38 5.06
C LEU A 184 17.15 11.59 5.60
N LYS A 185 17.49 11.78 6.89
CA LYS A 185 18.55 11.01 7.56
C LYS A 185 18.27 9.50 7.58
N GLU A 186 17.01 9.11 7.82
CA GLU A 186 16.61 7.69 7.76
C GLU A 186 16.74 7.14 6.35
N LEU A 187 16.34 7.91 5.31
CA LEU A 187 16.43 7.50 3.92
C LEU A 187 17.89 7.37 3.42
N GLU A 188 18.82 8.17 3.93
CA GLU A 188 20.25 7.99 3.69
C GLU A 188 20.73 6.64 4.22
N LYS A 189 20.31 6.27 5.43
CA LYS A 189 20.57 4.97 6.01
C LYS A 189 19.97 3.84 5.17
N VAL A 190 18.70 4.01 4.71
CA VAL A 190 18.04 3.04 3.84
C VAL A 190 18.84 2.82 2.55
N ARG A 191 19.31 3.89 1.89
CA ARG A 191 20.16 3.80 0.68
C ARG A 191 21.46 3.05 0.92
N SER A 192 22.14 3.35 2.03
CA SER A 192 23.44 2.74 2.34
C SER A 192 23.35 1.26 2.71
N GLN A 193 22.31 0.86 3.45
CA GLN A 193 22.11 -0.51 3.92
C GLN A 193 21.27 -1.38 2.98
N GLY A 194 20.53 -0.78 2.00
CA GLY A 194 19.73 -1.48 1.00
C GLY A 194 18.39 -2.03 1.51
N TYR A 195 17.93 -1.59 2.66
CA TYR A 195 16.59 -1.94 3.21
C TYR A 195 16.09 -0.87 4.18
N ALA A 196 14.79 -0.82 4.39
CA ALA A 196 14.13 0.01 5.37
C ALA A 196 13.51 -0.83 6.49
N VAL A 197 13.42 -0.25 7.68
CA VAL A 197 12.76 -0.84 8.85
C VAL A 197 11.63 0.07 9.31
N ASP A 198 10.46 -0.49 9.59
CA ASP A 198 9.41 0.12 10.40
C ASP A 198 9.44 -0.59 11.76
N ASP A 199 10.03 0.05 12.76
CA ASP A 199 10.12 -0.48 14.12
C ASP A 199 9.04 0.16 14.99
N GLU A 200 7.81 -0.37 14.87
CA GLU A 200 6.63 0.16 15.57
C GLU A 200 6.30 1.62 15.19
N GLU A 201 6.74 2.10 14.03
CA GLU A 201 6.47 3.46 13.58
C GLU A 201 5.03 3.63 13.07
N ASN A 202 4.49 2.60 12.43
CA ASN A 202 3.13 2.59 11.91
C ASN A 202 2.12 1.98 12.90
N ASN A 203 2.48 0.88 13.56
CA ASN A 203 1.66 0.20 14.56
C ASN A 203 2.53 -0.36 15.68
N LEU A 204 2.12 -0.15 16.94
CA LEU A 204 2.78 -0.75 18.09
C LEU A 204 2.66 -2.30 18.02
N GLY A 205 3.71 -3.00 18.46
CA GLY A 205 3.80 -4.46 18.42
C GLY A 205 4.14 -5.04 17.05
N ALA A 206 4.19 -4.23 15.99
CA ALA A 206 4.56 -4.66 14.64
C ALA A 206 5.98 -4.19 14.27
N ARG A 207 6.74 -5.05 13.61
CA ARG A 207 8.01 -4.68 12.99
C ARG A 207 8.04 -5.20 11.57
N CYS A 208 8.36 -4.29 10.63
CA CYS A 208 8.38 -4.59 9.22
C CYS A 208 9.73 -4.20 8.61
N VAL A 209 10.15 -4.96 7.61
CA VAL A 209 11.36 -4.67 6.82
C VAL A 209 11.01 -4.69 5.35
N ALA A 210 11.64 -3.84 4.53
CA ALA A 210 11.40 -3.81 3.10
C ALA A 210 12.67 -3.47 2.33
N ALA A 211 12.79 -4.00 1.13
CA ALA A 211 13.88 -3.72 0.21
C ALA A 211 13.34 -3.17 -1.12
N PRO A 212 14.09 -2.27 -1.79
CA PRO A 212 13.69 -1.68 -3.06
C PRO A 212 13.79 -2.71 -4.19
N VAL A 213 12.91 -2.55 -5.18
CA VAL A 213 12.89 -3.30 -6.44
C VAL A 213 13.07 -2.30 -7.57
N PHE A 214 14.05 -2.54 -8.44
CA PHE A 214 14.44 -1.66 -9.53
C PHE A 214 14.06 -2.24 -10.88
N ASP A 215 13.75 -1.36 -11.83
CA ASP A 215 13.52 -1.69 -13.24
C ASP A 215 14.86 -1.82 -14.02
N GLU A 216 14.78 -2.08 -15.31
CA GLU A 216 15.91 -2.21 -16.25
C GLU A 216 16.76 -0.95 -16.37
N HIS A 217 16.22 0.21 -16.04
CA HIS A 217 16.91 1.50 -16.06
C HIS A 217 17.54 1.86 -14.70
N GLY A 218 17.36 1.01 -13.69
CA GLY A 218 17.79 1.28 -12.32
C GLY A 218 16.91 2.27 -11.57
N SER A 219 15.71 2.55 -12.10
CA SER A 219 14.71 3.36 -11.43
C SER A 219 13.93 2.51 -10.42
N ILE A 220 13.46 3.14 -9.34
CA ILE A 220 12.64 2.46 -8.34
C ILE A 220 11.26 2.15 -8.92
N GLU A 221 10.93 0.89 -9.01
CA GLU A 221 9.63 0.40 -9.51
C GLU A 221 8.69 0.02 -8.37
N ALA A 222 9.21 -0.71 -7.38
CA ALA A 222 8.43 -1.23 -6.28
C ALA A 222 9.28 -1.41 -5.02
N SER A 223 8.66 -1.90 -3.96
CA SER A 223 9.36 -2.49 -2.81
C SER A 223 8.71 -3.81 -2.40
N VAL A 224 9.51 -4.79 -2.03
CA VAL A 224 9.07 -6.01 -1.40
C VAL A 224 9.35 -5.91 0.10
N GLY A 225 8.37 -6.27 0.95
CA GLY A 225 8.49 -6.15 2.39
C GLY A 225 7.94 -7.36 3.15
N LEU A 226 8.46 -7.58 4.33
CA LEU A 226 8.02 -8.58 5.29
C LEU A 226 7.48 -7.90 6.54
N SER A 227 6.35 -8.37 7.02
CA SER A 227 5.66 -7.83 8.20
C SER A 227 5.38 -8.95 9.20
N GLY A 228 5.65 -8.66 10.46
CA GLY A 228 5.38 -9.55 11.58
C GLY A 228 5.27 -8.80 12.90
N THR A 229 5.08 -9.53 13.99
CA THR A 229 5.17 -8.98 15.32
C THR A 229 6.63 -8.67 15.70
N THR A 230 6.85 -7.82 16.71
CA THR A 230 8.20 -7.53 17.22
C THR A 230 8.91 -8.78 17.78
N GLN A 231 8.16 -9.83 18.13
CA GLN A 231 8.71 -11.13 18.54
C GLN A 231 9.18 -11.95 17.33
N GLN A 232 8.39 -11.97 16.24
CA GLN A 232 8.76 -12.68 15.01
C GLN A 232 9.95 -12.00 14.31
N VAL A 233 9.96 -10.66 14.26
CA VAL A 233 11.04 -9.85 13.69
C VAL A 233 11.87 -9.26 14.83
N SER A 234 12.57 -10.14 15.54
CA SER A 234 13.42 -9.82 16.70
C SER A 234 14.87 -9.52 16.28
N PRO A 235 15.72 -8.96 17.15
CA PRO A 235 17.14 -8.80 16.87
C PRO A 235 17.84 -10.10 16.48
N GLN A 236 17.40 -11.24 17.01
CA GLN A 236 17.96 -12.57 16.75
C GLN A 236 17.56 -13.09 15.36
N THR A 237 16.33 -12.86 14.91
CA THR A 237 15.81 -13.33 13.62
C THR A 237 16.11 -12.36 12.48
N MET A 238 16.33 -11.08 12.78
CA MET A 238 16.53 -10.00 11.82
C MET A 238 17.62 -10.28 10.77
N PRO A 239 18.83 -10.77 11.11
CA PRO A 239 19.88 -11.01 10.12
C PRO A 239 19.42 -11.98 9.02
N ARG A 240 18.81 -13.11 9.40
CA ARG A 240 18.28 -14.12 8.46
C ARG A 240 17.13 -13.55 7.60
N ILE A 241 16.24 -12.78 8.22
CA ILE A 241 15.12 -12.15 7.52
C ILE A 241 15.63 -11.16 6.47
N LEU A 242 16.62 -10.34 6.81
CA LEU A 242 17.21 -9.35 5.90
C LEU A 242 17.97 -9.99 4.74
N GLU A 243 18.67 -11.10 4.98
CA GLU A 243 19.35 -11.86 3.93
C GLU A 243 18.32 -12.36 2.89
N ALA A 244 17.28 -13.07 3.36
CA ALA A 244 16.23 -13.59 2.48
C ALA A 244 15.48 -12.46 1.74
N LEU A 245 15.19 -11.36 2.42
CA LEU A 245 14.52 -10.20 1.83
C LEU A 245 15.36 -9.55 0.72
N ARG A 246 16.65 -9.33 0.97
CA ARG A 246 17.54 -8.72 -0.05
C ARG A 246 17.71 -9.63 -1.26
N ASP A 247 17.80 -10.94 -1.06
CA ASP A 247 17.87 -11.92 -2.15
C ASP A 247 16.57 -11.89 -2.96
N ALA A 248 15.41 -11.87 -2.32
CA ALA A 248 14.13 -11.76 -2.99
C ALA A 248 14.03 -10.45 -3.81
N ALA A 249 14.37 -9.31 -3.23
CA ALA A 249 14.34 -8.01 -3.92
C ALA A 249 15.27 -8.00 -5.14
N ARG A 250 16.46 -8.58 -5.00
CA ARG A 250 17.43 -8.73 -6.09
C ARG A 250 16.87 -9.60 -7.22
N HIS A 251 16.27 -10.76 -6.90
CA HIS A 251 15.69 -11.65 -7.90
C HIS A 251 14.50 -11.00 -8.63
N ILE A 252 13.66 -10.26 -7.90
CA ILE A 252 12.56 -9.51 -8.52
C ILE A 252 13.13 -8.44 -9.47
N SER A 253 14.10 -7.65 -9.02
CA SER A 253 14.75 -6.63 -9.85
C SER A 253 15.41 -7.23 -11.09
N MET A 254 16.11 -8.36 -10.96
CA MET A 254 16.69 -9.07 -12.10
C MET A 254 15.60 -9.55 -13.08
N GLY A 255 14.48 -10.04 -12.58
CA GLY A 255 13.31 -10.39 -13.39
C GLY A 255 12.68 -9.19 -14.11
N MET A 256 12.88 -7.97 -13.58
CA MET A 256 12.51 -6.70 -14.19
C MET A 256 13.59 -6.14 -15.13
N GLY A 257 14.65 -6.91 -15.42
CA GLY A 257 15.72 -6.51 -16.31
C GLY A 257 16.86 -5.72 -15.64
N TYR A 258 16.79 -5.46 -14.33
CA TYR A 258 17.83 -4.73 -13.61
C TYR A 258 19.15 -5.48 -13.63
N ARG A 259 20.22 -4.79 -14.00
CA ARG A 259 21.60 -5.27 -13.92
C ARG A 259 22.38 -4.37 -12.95
N ALA A 260 22.71 -4.91 -11.78
CA ALA A 260 23.52 -4.17 -10.82
C ALA A 260 24.84 -3.72 -11.48
N PRO A 261 25.31 -2.48 -11.26
CA PRO A 261 26.62 -2.05 -11.73
C PRO A 261 27.68 -3.03 -11.20
N GLN A 262 28.46 -3.62 -12.10
CA GLN A 262 29.62 -4.41 -11.68
C GLN A 262 30.51 -3.49 -10.85
N ARG A 263 30.75 -3.84 -9.58
CA ARG A 263 31.83 -3.22 -8.81
C ARG A 263 33.12 -3.45 -9.62
N ARG A 264 33.61 -2.42 -10.30
CA ARG A 264 34.96 -2.46 -10.86
C ARG A 264 35.86 -2.81 -9.69
N GLY A 265 36.36 -4.03 -9.71
CA GLY A 265 37.39 -4.47 -8.76
C GLY A 265 38.52 -3.46 -8.82
N GLY A 266 38.78 -2.77 -7.73
CA GLY A 266 39.97 -2.02 -7.56
C GLY A 266 41.12 -3.03 -7.62
N SER A 267 41.81 -3.03 -8.73
CA SER A 267 43.15 -3.64 -8.79
C SER A 267 44.02 -2.88 -7.83
N ALA A 268 44.51 -3.59 -6.84
CA ALA A 268 45.54 -3.15 -5.92
C ALA A 268 46.81 -2.77 -6.67
#